data_21628115e9ab2255b85064cfe59ff133
#
_entry.id   21628115e9ab2255b85064cfe59ff133
#
_cell.length_a   1.000
_cell.length_b   1.000
_cell.length_c   1.000
_cell.angle_alpha   90.00
_cell.angle_beta   90.00
_cell.angle_gamma   90.00
#
_symmetry.space_group_name_H-M   'P 1'
#
loop_
_entity.id
_entity.type
_entity.pdbx_description
1 polymer ?
#
loop_
_entity_poly.entity_id
_entity_poly.type
_entity_poly.pdbx_seq_one_letter_code
_entity_poly.pdbx_strand_id
1 'polypeptide(L)'
;DVIGDNFWVWRADHGKGVAWTKNTADHGVIINGDNVTTYGLMVEHFQKYQTMWNGNGGKCYMYQSELPYDIPNQSSWNASGSYGYTDYKVADNVTSHEGYGIGIYSCYQAGTCFLKSAIECPNTPNVKFTNVCTYSLSGNGGIDYAINNSGYAVMANGEMCKVMSYNNGNAAQDKTYENARKYIWGTTVDIKGKTDLFSDTFKATYTGKNITPKVTVKYKNITLREGIDYKVVYKNNKKIGTAKIYVIGLNYFKDSNTYKMKIIPAKTKITKKKA
;
A
#
# COMPACT_ATOMS: atom_id res chain seq x y z
N ASP A 1 -21.68 -3.04 29.15
CA ASP A 1 -20.23 -3.18 28.89
C ASP A 1 -19.91 -4.64 28.59
N VAL A 2 -19.08 -4.88 27.59
CA VAL A 2 -18.60 -6.21 27.20
C VAL A 2 -17.08 -6.19 27.23
N ILE A 3 -16.48 -7.22 27.79
CA ILE A 3 -15.03 -7.43 27.79
C ILE A 3 -14.74 -8.70 27.01
N GLY A 4 -13.89 -8.58 25.98
CA GLY A 4 -13.33 -9.68 25.24
C GLY A 4 -11.86 -9.86 25.58
N ASP A 5 -11.39 -11.09 25.82
CA ASP A 5 -10.02 -11.35 26.23
C ASP A 5 -9.42 -12.53 25.47
N ASN A 6 -8.25 -12.32 24.85
CA ASN A 6 -7.48 -13.32 24.13
C ASN A 6 -8.23 -14.07 23.03
N PHE A 7 -8.85 -13.34 22.11
CA PHE A 7 -9.50 -13.92 20.93
C PHE A 7 -8.53 -14.03 19.76
N TRP A 8 -8.56 -15.18 19.12
CA TRP A 8 -7.94 -15.38 17.81
C TRP A 8 -8.99 -15.89 16.84
N VAL A 9 -9.27 -15.10 15.83
CA VAL A 9 -10.27 -15.36 14.77
C VAL A 9 -9.55 -15.42 13.44
N TRP A 10 -9.64 -16.56 12.77
CA TRP A 10 -8.81 -16.86 11.60
C TRP A 10 -9.59 -17.51 10.47
N ARG A 11 -9.38 -17.05 9.23
CA ARG A 11 -9.83 -17.73 8.01
C ARG A 11 -8.65 -18.53 7.42
N ALA A 12 -8.86 -19.79 7.09
CA ALA A 12 -7.85 -20.58 6.39
C ALA A 12 -7.69 -20.07 4.95
N ASP A 13 -6.50 -19.60 4.59
CA ASP A 13 -6.16 -19.03 3.30
C ASP A 13 -4.90 -19.63 2.67
N HIS A 14 -4.21 -20.51 3.36
CA HIS A 14 -3.05 -21.22 2.87
C HIS A 14 -3.06 -22.68 3.33
N GLY A 15 -2.34 -23.55 2.59
CA GLY A 15 -2.31 -24.99 2.83
C GLY A 15 -3.11 -25.80 1.81
N LYS A 16 -3.15 -27.11 2.02
CA LYS A 16 -3.79 -28.03 1.08
C LYS A 16 -5.31 -27.90 1.12
N GLY A 17 -5.91 -27.68 -0.03
CA GLY A 17 -7.36 -27.67 -0.19
C GLY A 17 -8.05 -26.32 0.02
N VAL A 18 -7.31 -25.28 0.42
CA VAL A 18 -7.82 -23.91 0.54
C VAL A 18 -7.57 -23.10 -0.73
N ALA A 19 -8.40 -22.10 -0.98
CA ALA A 19 -8.22 -21.11 -2.04
C ALA A 19 -9.14 -19.91 -1.83
N TRP A 20 -8.82 -18.79 -2.45
CA TRP A 20 -9.60 -17.55 -2.40
C TRP A 20 -11.10 -17.74 -2.62
N THR A 21 -11.47 -18.62 -3.56
CA THR A 21 -12.87 -18.90 -3.93
C THR A 21 -13.50 -20.10 -3.19
N LYS A 22 -12.75 -20.78 -2.33
CA LYS A 22 -13.23 -21.97 -1.62
C LYS A 22 -13.52 -21.69 -0.15
N ASN A 23 -12.61 -21.02 0.51
CA ASN A 23 -12.70 -20.72 1.95
C ASN A 23 -13.10 -19.25 2.13
N THR A 24 -14.30 -18.92 1.68
CA THR A 24 -14.79 -17.54 1.68
C THR A 24 -15.31 -17.15 3.06
N ALA A 25 -14.81 -16.03 3.57
CA ALA A 25 -15.33 -15.35 4.75
C ALA A 25 -15.03 -13.85 4.63
N ASP A 26 -16.07 -13.04 4.63
CA ASP A 26 -15.96 -11.62 4.35
C ASP A 26 -15.29 -10.86 5.50
N HIS A 27 -15.75 -11.04 6.73
CA HIS A 27 -15.33 -10.28 7.89
C HIS A 27 -14.97 -11.18 9.06
N GLY A 28 -13.96 -10.76 9.83
CA GLY A 28 -13.54 -11.48 11.02
C GLY A 28 -14.40 -11.13 12.23
N VAL A 29 -14.29 -9.90 12.71
CA VAL A 29 -15.00 -9.44 13.90
C VAL A 29 -15.79 -8.17 13.58
N ILE A 30 -17.06 -8.16 13.94
CA ILE A 30 -17.92 -6.96 13.84
C ILE A 30 -18.47 -6.64 15.23
N ILE A 31 -18.18 -5.44 15.72
CA ILE A 31 -18.58 -4.98 17.05
C ILE A 31 -19.62 -3.87 16.88
N ASN A 32 -20.86 -4.21 17.13
CA ASN A 32 -22.00 -3.28 17.00
C ASN A 32 -22.40 -2.61 18.32
N GLY A 33 -21.98 -3.17 19.44
CA GLY A 33 -22.31 -2.64 20.76
C GLY A 33 -21.39 -1.52 21.21
N ASP A 34 -21.93 -0.60 22.02
CA ASP A 34 -21.15 0.45 22.66
C ASP A 34 -20.37 -0.08 23.87
N ASN A 35 -19.29 0.61 24.21
CA ASN A 35 -18.44 0.34 25.40
C ASN A 35 -17.89 -1.10 25.45
N VAL A 36 -17.54 -1.65 24.31
CA VAL A 36 -16.87 -2.94 24.22
C VAL A 36 -15.36 -2.73 24.38
N THR A 37 -14.74 -3.52 25.22
CA THR A 37 -13.29 -3.52 25.42
C THR A 37 -12.71 -4.88 25.04
N THR A 38 -11.64 -4.88 24.26
CA THR A 38 -10.89 -6.09 23.92
C THR A 38 -9.46 -6.01 24.39
N TYR A 39 -8.94 -7.14 24.88
CA TYR A 39 -7.55 -7.36 25.24
C TYR A 39 -7.02 -8.55 24.43
N GLY A 40 -5.92 -8.35 23.68
CA GLY A 40 -5.33 -9.43 22.89
C GLY A 40 -6.28 -9.96 21.79
N LEU A 41 -6.74 -9.08 20.92
CA LEU A 41 -7.57 -9.47 19.77
C LEU A 41 -6.69 -9.72 18.55
N MET A 42 -6.69 -10.96 18.05
CA MET A 42 -6.03 -11.36 16.83
C MET A 42 -7.06 -11.75 15.77
N VAL A 43 -7.00 -11.12 14.59
CA VAL A 43 -7.97 -11.36 13.50
C VAL A 43 -7.23 -11.45 12.17
N GLU A 44 -7.35 -12.59 11.47
CA GLU A 44 -6.45 -12.87 10.36
C GLU A 44 -7.15 -13.42 9.12
N HIS A 45 -6.71 -12.94 7.96
CA HIS A 45 -6.93 -13.52 6.62
C HIS A 45 -8.36 -13.41 6.07
N PHE A 46 -9.23 -12.60 6.64
CA PHE A 46 -10.59 -12.40 6.10
C PHE A 46 -10.54 -11.60 4.80
N GLN A 47 -11.49 -11.84 3.92
CA GLN A 47 -11.46 -11.32 2.55
C GLN A 47 -11.82 -9.84 2.43
N LYS A 48 -12.47 -9.26 3.46
CA LYS A 48 -12.78 -7.84 3.55
C LYS A 48 -12.17 -7.25 4.83
N TYR A 49 -12.98 -6.60 5.65
CA TYR A 49 -12.48 -6.03 6.91
C TYR A 49 -12.14 -7.14 7.93
N GLN A 50 -10.94 -7.07 8.51
CA GLN A 50 -10.61 -8.00 9.59
C GLN A 50 -11.44 -7.65 10.84
N THR A 51 -11.49 -6.36 11.19
CA THR A 51 -12.29 -5.88 12.33
C THR A 51 -13.06 -4.61 11.98
N MET A 52 -14.36 -4.59 12.32
CA MET A 52 -15.23 -3.41 12.20
C MET A 52 -15.79 -3.00 13.56
N TRP A 53 -15.63 -1.74 13.91
CA TRP A 53 -16.20 -1.12 15.10
C TRP A 53 -17.32 -0.16 14.70
N ASN A 54 -18.55 -0.52 15.02
CA ASN A 54 -19.75 0.28 14.76
C ASN A 54 -20.29 0.98 16.00
N GLY A 55 -19.90 0.52 17.21
CA GLY A 55 -20.31 1.10 18.48
C GLY A 55 -19.35 2.15 19.02
N ASN A 56 -19.85 3.06 19.82
CA ASN A 56 -19.09 4.10 20.50
C ASN A 56 -18.40 3.58 21.78
N GLY A 57 -17.36 4.30 22.23
CA GLY A 57 -16.64 3.98 23.47
C GLY A 57 -15.84 2.68 23.39
N GLY A 58 -15.60 2.16 22.17
CA GLY A 58 -14.82 0.97 21.96
C GLY A 58 -13.36 1.15 22.40
N LYS A 59 -12.78 0.10 22.98
CA LYS A 59 -11.36 0.08 23.38
C LYS A 59 -10.72 -1.23 22.93
N CYS A 60 -9.54 -1.12 22.31
CA CYS A 60 -8.77 -2.28 21.87
C CYS A 60 -7.33 -2.17 22.38
N TYR A 61 -6.94 -3.10 23.25
CA TYR A 61 -5.61 -3.19 23.82
C TYR A 61 -4.91 -4.43 23.26
N MET A 62 -3.83 -4.24 22.53
CA MET A 62 -3.11 -5.24 21.78
C MET A 62 -3.99 -5.87 20.67
N TYR A 63 -3.79 -5.40 19.47
CA TYR A 63 -4.38 -5.96 18.26
C TYR A 63 -3.29 -6.46 17.34
N GLN A 64 -3.45 -7.68 16.84
CA GLN A 64 -2.58 -8.23 15.83
C GLN A 64 -3.45 -8.73 14.67
N SER A 65 -3.06 -8.40 13.46
CA SER A 65 -3.79 -8.83 12.28
C SER A 65 -2.88 -9.09 11.11
N GLU A 66 -3.27 -10.08 10.32
CA GLU A 66 -2.65 -10.39 9.05
C GLU A 66 -3.69 -10.31 7.93
N LEU A 67 -3.35 -9.54 6.91
CA LEU A 67 -4.17 -9.44 5.70
C LEU A 67 -4.15 -10.77 4.92
N PRO A 68 -5.18 -11.10 4.12
CA PRO A 68 -5.23 -12.37 3.42
C PRO A 68 -4.03 -12.57 2.47
N TYR A 69 -3.44 -13.76 2.50
CA TYR A 69 -2.27 -14.15 1.70
C TYR A 69 -2.62 -14.58 0.28
N ASP A 70 -3.84 -15.11 0.11
CA ASP A 70 -4.29 -15.80 -1.09
C ASP A 70 -5.00 -14.91 -2.12
N ILE A 71 -4.93 -13.60 -1.97
CA ILE A 71 -5.54 -12.64 -2.91
C ILE A 71 -4.89 -12.81 -4.29
N PRO A 72 -5.66 -13.21 -5.33
CA PRO A 72 -5.08 -13.55 -6.63
C PRO A 72 -4.56 -12.33 -7.40
N ASN A 73 -5.18 -11.17 -7.21
CA ASN A 73 -4.80 -9.91 -7.85
C ASN A 73 -5.56 -8.74 -7.20
N GLN A 74 -5.12 -7.51 -7.46
CA GLN A 74 -5.74 -6.31 -6.91
C GLN A 74 -7.22 -6.15 -7.29
N SER A 75 -7.60 -6.52 -8.52
CA SER A 75 -8.99 -6.35 -8.98
C SER A 75 -9.99 -7.24 -8.24
N SER A 76 -9.52 -8.33 -7.64
CA SER A 76 -10.34 -9.22 -6.81
C SER A 76 -10.50 -8.73 -5.38
N TRP A 77 -9.81 -7.65 -5.00
CA TRP A 77 -9.77 -7.18 -3.62
C TRP A 77 -9.76 -5.64 -3.55
N ASN A 78 -10.92 -5.04 -3.85
CA ASN A 78 -11.11 -3.60 -3.79
C ASN A 78 -12.39 -3.27 -3.03
N ALA A 79 -12.29 -2.38 -2.05
CA ALA A 79 -13.44 -1.74 -1.44
C ALA A 79 -13.99 -0.63 -2.35
N SER A 80 -15.23 -0.16 -2.11
CA SER A 80 -15.79 0.97 -2.84
C SER A 80 -14.92 2.22 -2.67
N GLY A 81 -14.38 2.74 -3.77
CA GLY A 81 -13.55 3.95 -3.77
C GLY A 81 -12.13 3.78 -3.23
N SER A 82 -11.69 2.54 -2.96
CA SER A 82 -10.36 2.26 -2.44
C SER A 82 -9.81 0.94 -2.98
N TYR A 83 -8.49 0.81 -3.06
CA TYR A 83 -7.83 -0.46 -3.32
C TYR A 83 -7.50 -1.16 -1.99
N GLY A 84 -7.85 -2.44 -1.93
CA GLY A 84 -7.85 -3.24 -0.71
C GLY A 84 -9.02 -2.90 0.23
N TYR A 85 -9.29 -3.80 1.15
CA TYR A 85 -10.18 -3.56 2.29
C TYR A 85 -9.31 -3.24 3.50
N THR A 86 -9.57 -2.10 4.15
CA THR A 86 -8.85 -1.73 5.37
C THR A 86 -8.95 -2.85 6.41
N ASP A 87 -7.89 -3.07 7.14
CA ASP A 87 -7.84 -4.14 8.15
C ASP A 87 -8.75 -3.82 9.34
N TYR A 88 -8.53 -2.66 9.94
CA TYR A 88 -9.26 -2.19 11.11
C TYR A 88 -10.11 -0.97 10.74
N LYS A 89 -11.41 -1.16 10.67
CA LYS A 89 -12.38 -0.10 10.33
C LYS A 89 -13.13 0.36 11.58
N VAL A 90 -13.05 1.65 11.87
CA VAL A 90 -13.99 2.33 12.77
C VAL A 90 -15.02 3.03 11.90
N ALA A 91 -16.30 2.77 12.10
CA ALA A 91 -17.37 3.31 11.26
C ALA A 91 -17.45 4.84 11.35
N ASP A 92 -17.88 5.46 10.26
CA ASP A 92 -17.81 6.92 10.11
C ASP A 92 -18.72 7.69 11.10
N ASN A 93 -19.72 7.02 11.66
CA ASN A 93 -20.63 7.57 12.69
C ASN A 93 -20.10 7.40 14.12
N VAL A 94 -18.99 6.70 14.33
CA VAL A 94 -18.38 6.52 15.66
C VAL A 94 -17.68 7.80 16.08
N THR A 95 -17.99 8.28 17.25
CA THR A 95 -17.44 9.53 17.80
C THR A 95 -16.40 9.31 18.90
N SER A 96 -16.27 8.08 19.42
CA SER A 96 -15.27 7.73 20.44
C SER A 96 -14.77 6.31 20.28
N HIS A 97 -13.44 6.16 20.20
CA HIS A 97 -12.75 4.87 20.10
C HIS A 97 -11.29 5.00 20.50
N GLU A 98 -10.73 4.00 21.17
CA GLU A 98 -9.32 3.99 21.57
C GLU A 98 -8.65 2.66 21.19
N GLY A 99 -7.57 2.74 20.41
CA GLY A 99 -6.72 1.61 20.05
C GLY A 99 -5.31 1.76 20.62
N TYR A 100 -4.78 0.73 21.26
CA TYR A 100 -3.44 0.72 21.85
C TYR A 100 -2.67 -0.53 21.44
N GLY A 101 -1.47 -0.33 20.85
CA GLY A 101 -0.61 -1.44 20.43
C GLY A 101 -1.23 -2.22 19.27
N ILE A 102 -1.42 -1.56 18.14
CA ILE A 102 -2.05 -2.13 16.95
C ILE A 102 -0.96 -2.51 15.94
N GLY A 103 -0.87 -3.80 15.62
CA GLY A 103 0.04 -4.35 14.60
C GLY A 103 -0.74 -4.96 13.45
N ILE A 104 -0.51 -4.48 12.23
CA ILE A 104 -1.16 -4.96 11.01
C ILE A 104 -0.12 -5.37 9.98
N TYR A 105 -0.23 -6.60 9.48
CA TYR A 105 0.78 -7.23 8.65
C TYR A 105 0.24 -7.62 7.28
N SER A 106 1.09 -7.51 6.26
CA SER A 106 0.79 -7.99 4.91
C SER A 106 1.78 -9.06 4.46
N CYS A 107 1.27 -10.06 3.73
CA CYS A 107 2.07 -11.11 3.10
C CYS A 107 1.35 -11.63 1.85
N TYR A 108 1.28 -10.83 0.78
CA TYR A 108 0.56 -11.20 -0.44
C TYR A 108 1.34 -12.23 -1.27
N GLN A 109 1.01 -13.50 -1.11
CA GLN A 109 1.74 -14.60 -1.75
C GLN A 109 1.23 -14.92 -3.15
N ALA A 110 -0.08 -14.87 -3.37
CA ALA A 110 -0.69 -15.28 -4.63
C ALA A 110 -0.61 -14.19 -5.72
N GLY A 111 -0.79 -12.92 -5.36
CA GLY A 111 -0.77 -11.81 -6.32
C GLY A 111 -0.08 -10.55 -5.78
N THR A 112 0.20 -9.60 -6.67
CA THR A 112 0.66 -8.26 -6.26
C THR A 112 -0.54 -7.44 -5.82
N CYS A 113 -0.62 -7.12 -4.53
CA CYS A 113 -1.70 -6.37 -3.93
C CYS A 113 -1.19 -5.23 -3.06
N PHE A 114 -2.00 -4.18 -2.98
CA PHE A 114 -1.74 -3.03 -2.13
C PHE A 114 -3.00 -2.71 -1.33
N LEU A 115 -2.79 -2.37 -0.07
CA LEU A 115 -3.82 -1.81 0.79
C LEU A 115 -3.60 -0.31 0.91
N LYS A 116 -4.63 0.48 0.69
CA LYS A 116 -4.52 1.93 0.81
C LYS A 116 -4.22 2.36 2.25
N SER A 117 -5.02 1.91 3.21
CA SER A 117 -4.88 2.27 4.62
C SER A 117 -5.11 1.05 5.51
N ALA A 118 -4.20 0.79 6.43
CA ALA A 118 -4.35 -0.33 7.36
C ALA A 118 -5.49 -0.07 8.36
N ILE A 119 -5.63 1.16 8.84
CA ILE A 119 -6.73 1.61 9.70
C ILE A 119 -7.48 2.73 8.99
N GLU A 120 -8.80 2.66 8.99
CA GLU A 120 -9.69 3.77 8.66
C GLU A 120 -10.58 4.10 9.84
N CYS A 121 -10.63 5.38 10.19
CA CYS A 121 -11.40 5.86 11.32
C CYS A 121 -11.87 7.30 11.12
N PRO A 122 -12.93 7.74 11.83
CA PRO A 122 -13.38 9.12 11.85
C PRO A 122 -12.28 10.06 12.37
N ASN A 123 -12.24 11.25 11.80
CA ASN A 123 -11.37 12.33 12.25
C ASN A 123 -12.07 13.16 13.33
N THR A 124 -12.12 12.66 14.55
CA THR A 124 -12.78 13.30 15.70
C THR A 124 -11.88 13.25 16.94
N PRO A 125 -12.01 14.19 17.90
CA PRO A 125 -11.13 14.30 19.06
C PRO A 125 -11.05 13.05 19.95
N ASN A 126 -12.12 12.25 20.00
CA ASN A 126 -12.19 11.09 20.88
C ASN A 126 -11.92 9.77 20.16
N VAL A 127 -11.50 9.79 18.90
CA VAL A 127 -10.99 8.61 18.20
C VAL A 127 -9.47 8.69 18.18
N LYS A 128 -8.81 7.76 18.88
CA LYS A 128 -7.38 7.79 19.15
C LYS A 128 -6.74 6.43 18.93
N PHE A 129 -5.54 6.44 18.38
CA PHE A 129 -4.70 5.26 18.28
C PHE A 129 -3.30 5.56 18.80
N THR A 130 -2.76 4.67 19.62
CA THR A 130 -1.44 4.79 20.22
C THR A 130 -0.63 3.54 19.90
N ASN A 131 0.63 3.71 19.50
CA ASN A 131 1.54 2.62 19.13
C ASN A 131 0.98 1.74 17.99
N VAL A 132 0.72 2.36 16.85
CA VAL A 132 0.32 1.67 15.61
C VAL A 132 1.55 1.33 14.80
N CYS A 133 1.61 0.12 14.29
CA CYS A 133 2.68 -0.36 13.42
C CYS A 133 2.09 -1.16 12.25
N THR A 134 2.57 -0.89 11.06
CA THR A 134 2.33 -1.74 9.89
C THR A 134 3.62 -2.44 9.47
N TYR A 135 3.52 -3.64 8.94
CA TYR A 135 4.67 -4.44 8.54
C TYR A 135 4.35 -5.30 7.31
N SER A 136 5.27 -5.34 6.36
CA SER A 136 5.17 -6.30 5.25
C SER A 136 6.11 -7.47 5.51
N LEU A 137 5.54 -8.61 5.87
CA LEU A 137 6.28 -9.84 6.21
C LEU A 137 7.03 -10.37 4.99
N SER A 138 6.33 -10.49 3.85
CA SER A 138 6.89 -10.94 2.58
C SER A 138 5.87 -10.76 1.44
N GLY A 139 6.08 -11.44 0.32
CA GLY A 139 5.13 -11.46 -0.80
C GLY A 139 5.32 -10.27 -1.76
N ASN A 140 4.26 -9.84 -2.43
CA ASN A 140 4.30 -8.88 -3.52
C ASN A 140 3.32 -7.73 -3.28
N GLY A 141 3.82 -6.57 -2.89
CA GLY A 141 3.00 -5.39 -2.62
C GLY A 141 3.24 -4.83 -1.23
N GLY A 142 2.21 -4.26 -0.61
CA GLY A 142 2.37 -3.62 0.69
C GLY A 142 1.16 -2.83 1.18
N ILE A 143 1.40 -1.96 2.15
CA ILE A 143 0.40 -1.06 2.75
C ILE A 143 0.89 0.37 2.56
N ASP A 144 0.06 1.26 1.99
CA ASP A 144 0.50 2.63 1.69
C ASP A 144 0.47 3.55 2.90
N TYR A 145 -0.57 3.43 3.73
CA TYR A 145 -0.75 4.28 4.91
C TYR A 145 -1.11 3.45 6.13
N ALA A 146 -0.59 3.85 7.27
CA ALA A 146 -0.92 3.18 8.53
C ALA A 146 -2.34 3.52 9.01
N ILE A 147 -2.73 4.81 8.99
CA ILE A 147 -4.05 5.27 9.44
C ILE A 147 -4.57 6.33 8.46
N ASN A 148 -5.76 6.13 7.92
CA ASN A 148 -6.37 7.01 6.92
C ASN A 148 -5.38 7.29 5.77
N ASN A 149 -4.99 8.54 5.54
CA ASN A 149 -3.98 8.90 4.54
C ASN A 149 -2.67 9.35 5.22
N SER A 150 -2.33 8.76 6.36
CA SER A 150 -1.19 9.16 7.19
C SER A 150 -0.28 7.97 7.49
N GLY A 151 0.99 8.26 7.69
CA GLY A 151 2.02 7.27 7.94
C GLY A 151 2.82 6.93 6.70
N TYR A 152 3.76 6.01 6.87
CA TYR A 152 4.68 5.62 5.80
C TYR A 152 4.24 4.30 5.20
N ALA A 153 4.40 4.19 3.88
CA ALA A 153 4.23 2.93 3.19
C ALA A 153 5.21 1.87 3.68
N VAL A 154 4.74 0.63 3.73
CA VAL A 154 5.57 -0.56 3.90
C VAL A 154 5.40 -1.46 2.68
N MET A 155 6.52 -2.02 2.24
CA MET A 155 6.59 -2.87 1.04
C MET A 155 7.16 -4.22 1.41
N ALA A 156 6.89 -5.22 0.59
CA ALA A 156 7.47 -6.55 0.74
C ALA A 156 8.99 -6.51 0.98
N ASN A 157 9.49 -7.32 1.85
CA ASN A 157 10.89 -7.52 2.29
C ASN A 157 11.14 -7.20 3.78
N GLY A 158 10.12 -7.30 4.59
CA GLY A 158 10.27 -7.20 6.02
C GLY A 158 10.56 -5.80 6.55
N GLU A 159 9.97 -4.78 5.95
CA GLU A 159 10.15 -3.40 6.42
C GLU A 159 8.92 -2.93 7.20
N MET A 160 9.12 -2.47 8.40
CA MET A 160 8.09 -1.89 9.26
C MET A 160 7.90 -0.40 8.99
N CYS A 161 6.68 0.10 9.10
CA CYS A 161 6.49 1.53 9.26
C CYS A 161 7.06 1.99 10.61
N LYS A 162 7.25 3.28 10.73
CA LYS A 162 7.55 3.88 12.04
C LYS A 162 6.31 3.75 12.94
N VAL A 163 6.54 3.43 14.19
CA VAL A 163 5.45 3.43 15.17
C VAL A 163 4.88 4.83 15.30
N MET A 164 3.57 4.94 15.28
CA MET A 164 2.89 6.21 15.26
C MET A 164 1.66 6.23 16.16
N SER A 165 1.25 7.42 16.52
CA SER A 165 -0.01 7.70 17.19
C SER A 165 -0.88 8.59 16.33
N TYR A 166 -2.19 8.48 16.50
CA TYR A 166 -3.18 9.25 15.78
C TYR A 166 -4.21 9.82 16.75
N ASN A 167 -4.44 11.12 16.68
CA ASN A 167 -5.40 11.80 17.52
C ASN A 167 -6.00 12.99 16.76
N ASN A 168 -7.32 13.06 16.66
CA ASN A 168 -8.03 14.15 16.02
C ASN A 168 -7.48 14.51 14.62
N GLY A 169 -7.32 13.51 13.76
CA GLY A 169 -6.80 13.71 12.41
C GLY A 169 -5.29 13.93 12.30
N ASN A 170 -4.60 14.01 13.42
CA ASN A 170 -3.16 14.26 13.43
C ASN A 170 -2.39 12.97 13.72
N ALA A 171 -1.60 12.55 12.77
CA ALA A 171 -0.66 11.46 12.92
C ALA A 171 0.68 11.99 13.41
N ALA A 172 1.20 11.41 14.47
CA ALA A 172 2.50 11.73 15.01
C ALA A 172 3.36 10.47 15.16
N GLN A 173 4.63 10.56 14.74
CA GLN A 173 5.59 9.50 14.99
C GLN A 173 6.01 9.48 16.46
N ASP A 174 6.16 8.29 17.00
CA ASP A 174 6.81 8.12 18.30
C ASP A 174 8.33 8.29 18.13
N LYS A 175 8.84 9.41 18.60
CA LYS A 175 10.27 9.74 18.50
C LYS A 175 11.19 8.75 19.21
N THR A 176 10.72 8.13 20.27
CA THR A 176 11.51 7.13 21.02
C THR A 176 11.74 5.92 20.15
N TYR A 177 10.70 5.41 19.53
CA TYR A 177 10.79 4.31 18.58
C TYR A 177 11.53 4.70 17.30
N GLU A 178 11.36 5.93 16.82
CA GLU A 178 12.08 6.41 15.65
C GLU A 178 13.60 6.33 15.85
N ASN A 179 14.09 6.73 17.00
CA ASN A 179 15.52 6.64 17.31
C ASN A 179 16.01 5.20 17.38
N ALA A 180 15.28 4.31 18.05
CA ALA A 180 15.63 2.89 18.12
C ALA A 180 15.62 2.24 16.73
N ARG A 181 14.60 2.51 15.93
CA ARG A 181 14.41 1.92 14.59
C ARG A 181 15.40 2.41 13.54
N LYS A 182 15.92 3.62 13.69
CA LYS A 182 16.96 4.17 12.79
C LYS A 182 18.15 3.22 12.63
N TYR A 183 18.44 2.41 13.62
CA TYR A 183 19.53 1.43 13.61
C TYR A 183 19.13 0.04 13.13
N ILE A 184 17.83 -0.27 13.09
CA ILE A 184 17.32 -1.61 12.83
C ILE A 184 16.65 -1.69 11.45
N TRP A 185 15.91 -0.65 11.03
CA TRP A 185 15.04 -0.67 9.85
C TRP A 185 15.29 0.56 8.98
N GLY A 186 15.56 0.33 7.71
CA GLY A 186 15.58 1.40 6.71
C GLY A 186 14.21 2.07 6.59
N THR A 187 14.20 3.39 6.42
CA THR A 187 12.94 4.15 6.33
C THR A 187 12.50 4.45 4.92
N THR A 188 13.41 4.31 3.96
CA THR A 188 13.13 4.52 2.53
C THR A 188 14.03 3.63 1.70
N VAL A 189 13.54 3.21 0.55
CA VAL A 189 14.31 2.43 -0.42
C VAL A 189 14.91 3.37 -1.45
N ASP A 190 16.24 3.33 -1.57
CA ASP A 190 16.95 3.98 -2.64
C ASP A 190 16.81 3.15 -3.92
N ILE A 191 16.20 3.74 -4.95
CA ILE A 191 15.96 3.07 -6.24
C ILE A 191 17.10 3.24 -7.23
N LYS A 192 18.12 4.01 -6.94
CA LYS A 192 19.24 4.28 -7.86
C LYS A 192 19.94 2.99 -8.25
N GLY A 193 19.91 2.69 -9.55
CA GLY A 193 20.48 1.45 -10.09
C GLY A 193 19.76 0.15 -9.71
N LYS A 194 18.57 0.23 -9.08
CA LYS A 194 17.85 -0.95 -8.56
C LYS A 194 16.47 -1.14 -9.17
N THR A 195 16.06 -0.30 -10.12
CA THR A 195 14.79 -0.46 -10.82
C THR A 195 15.02 -0.88 -12.26
N ASP A 196 14.12 -1.73 -12.75
CA ASP A 196 14.03 -2.08 -14.16
C ASP A 196 12.90 -1.28 -14.79
N LEU A 197 13.18 -0.72 -15.98
CA LEU A 197 12.19 -0.01 -16.78
C LEU A 197 11.78 -0.86 -17.95
N PHE A 198 10.49 -1.10 -18.08
CA PHE A 198 9.89 -1.78 -19.22
C PHE A 198 9.08 -0.78 -20.02
N SER A 199 9.35 -0.68 -21.31
CA SER A 199 8.59 0.14 -22.26
C SER A 199 8.52 -0.59 -23.57
N ASP A 200 7.39 -0.49 -24.26
CA ASP A 200 7.23 -1.04 -25.59
C ASP A 200 8.14 -0.38 -26.62
N THR A 201 8.72 0.79 -26.28
CA THR A 201 9.59 1.52 -27.20
C THR A 201 10.64 2.38 -26.48
N PHE A 202 11.85 1.85 -26.34
CA PHE A 202 13.05 2.68 -26.16
C PHE A 202 13.52 3.36 -27.47
N LYS A 203 12.77 3.18 -28.56
CA LYS A 203 13.01 3.77 -29.89
C LYS A 203 11.67 4.24 -30.45
N ALA A 204 11.51 5.54 -30.61
CA ALA A 204 10.28 6.15 -31.09
C ALA A 204 10.52 6.92 -32.40
N THR A 205 9.50 7.02 -33.24
CA THR A 205 9.56 7.82 -34.47
C THR A 205 9.21 9.28 -34.16
N TYR A 206 9.95 10.21 -34.74
CA TYR A 206 9.71 11.64 -34.61
C TYR A 206 8.30 12.00 -35.13
N THR A 207 7.55 12.73 -34.33
CA THR A 207 6.16 13.15 -34.61
C THR A 207 5.96 14.67 -34.64
N GLY A 208 7.00 15.44 -34.33
CA GLY A 208 6.88 16.89 -34.08
C GLY A 208 6.28 17.27 -32.75
N LYS A 209 5.78 16.31 -31.99
CA LYS A 209 5.20 16.49 -30.63
C LYS A 209 6.09 15.86 -29.58
N ASN A 210 5.82 16.16 -28.31
CA ASN A 210 6.47 15.44 -27.21
C ASN A 210 6.11 13.95 -27.25
N ILE A 211 7.10 13.09 -27.06
CA ILE A 211 6.96 11.64 -27.05
C ILE A 211 7.12 11.17 -25.61
N THR A 212 6.03 10.64 -25.05
CA THR A 212 5.94 10.19 -23.65
C THR A 212 5.37 8.78 -23.59
N PRO A 213 6.18 7.75 -23.95
CA PRO A 213 5.68 6.38 -23.90
C PRO A 213 5.31 5.99 -22.49
N LYS A 214 4.23 5.20 -22.34
CA LYS A 214 3.91 4.60 -21.05
C LYS A 214 5.04 3.65 -20.66
N VAL A 215 5.48 3.74 -19.42
CA VAL A 215 6.53 2.89 -18.89
C VAL A 215 6.02 2.10 -17.68
N THR A 216 6.53 0.89 -17.50
CA THR A 216 6.32 0.09 -16.29
C THR A 216 7.65 0.02 -15.56
N VAL A 217 7.64 0.36 -14.28
CA VAL A 217 8.83 0.33 -13.42
C VAL A 217 8.70 -0.81 -12.44
N LYS A 218 9.75 -1.62 -12.32
CA LYS A 218 9.82 -2.67 -11.31
C LYS A 218 11.00 -2.43 -10.37
N TYR A 219 10.78 -2.69 -9.10
CA TYR A 219 11.80 -2.81 -8.08
C TYR A 219 11.76 -4.23 -7.54
N LYS A 220 12.84 -4.98 -7.78
CA LYS A 220 12.85 -6.44 -7.56
C LYS A 220 11.66 -7.07 -8.33
N ASN A 221 10.78 -7.82 -7.66
CA ASN A 221 9.62 -8.46 -8.29
C ASN A 221 8.34 -7.60 -8.22
N ILE A 222 8.41 -6.40 -7.64
CA ILE A 222 7.24 -5.54 -7.40
C ILE A 222 7.11 -4.54 -8.55
N THR A 223 5.96 -4.50 -9.20
CA THR A 223 5.59 -3.45 -10.13
C THR A 223 5.19 -2.21 -9.35
N LEU A 224 5.92 -1.12 -9.53
CA LEU A 224 5.67 0.14 -8.86
C LEU A 224 4.52 0.90 -9.51
N ARG A 225 3.84 1.76 -8.75
CA ARG A 225 2.66 2.53 -9.17
C ARG A 225 3.06 3.98 -9.48
N GLU A 226 2.80 4.40 -10.72
CA GLU A 226 3.03 5.79 -11.11
C GLU A 226 2.10 6.74 -10.33
N GLY A 227 2.67 7.85 -9.85
CA GLY A 227 1.98 8.83 -9.02
C GLY A 227 1.96 8.50 -7.52
N ILE A 228 2.27 7.28 -7.12
CA ILE A 228 2.34 6.83 -5.72
C ILE A 228 3.78 6.45 -5.34
N ASP A 229 4.36 5.48 -6.03
CA ASP A 229 5.70 4.97 -5.75
C ASP A 229 6.79 5.70 -6.53
N TYR A 230 6.43 6.22 -7.69
CA TYR A 230 7.34 6.99 -8.56
C TYR A 230 6.58 7.98 -9.44
N LYS A 231 7.31 8.93 -10.03
CA LYS A 231 6.87 9.76 -11.15
C LYS A 231 7.85 9.70 -12.30
N VAL A 232 7.34 9.93 -13.52
CA VAL A 232 8.18 9.96 -14.72
C VAL A 232 8.30 11.38 -15.26
N VAL A 233 9.54 11.76 -15.61
CA VAL A 233 9.82 13.05 -16.25
C VAL A 233 10.62 12.78 -17.52
N TYR A 234 10.16 13.35 -18.63
CA TYR A 234 10.83 13.25 -19.92
C TYR A 234 11.58 14.53 -20.23
N LYS A 235 12.82 14.39 -20.74
CA LYS A 235 13.61 15.53 -21.27
C LYS A 235 14.12 15.22 -22.66
N ASN A 236 14.20 16.27 -23.51
CA ASN A 236 14.64 16.19 -24.91
C ASN A 236 13.79 15.23 -25.76
N ASN A 237 12.53 15.08 -25.41
CA ASN A 237 11.61 14.08 -26.00
C ASN A 237 10.76 14.62 -27.18
N LYS A 238 11.17 15.76 -27.77
CA LYS A 238 10.48 16.39 -28.91
C LYS A 238 11.32 16.38 -30.19
N LYS A 239 12.64 16.27 -30.11
CA LYS A 239 13.55 16.35 -31.26
C LYS A 239 14.16 14.99 -31.57
N ILE A 240 14.59 14.78 -32.82
CA ILE A 240 15.37 13.62 -33.23
C ILE A 240 16.67 13.59 -32.41
N GLY A 241 17.05 12.42 -31.90
CA GLY A 241 18.20 12.23 -31.04
C GLY A 241 17.93 11.35 -29.84
N THR A 242 18.58 11.64 -28.72
CA THR A 242 18.42 10.87 -27.48
C THR A 242 17.61 11.67 -26.45
N ALA A 243 16.44 11.18 -26.15
CA ALA A 243 15.62 11.64 -25.03
C ALA A 243 16.06 10.94 -23.73
N LYS A 244 15.76 11.55 -22.59
CA LYS A 244 15.98 10.99 -21.26
C LYS A 244 14.64 10.77 -20.56
N ILE A 245 14.51 9.64 -19.91
CA ILE A 245 13.38 9.26 -19.06
C ILE A 245 13.92 9.21 -17.64
N TYR A 246 13.43 10.06 -16.77
CA TYR A 246 13.75 10.06 -15.34
C TYR A 246 12.63 9.37 -14.59
N VAL A 247 12.95 8.32 -13.88
CA VAL A 247 12.08 7.69 -12.89
C VAL A 247 12.52 8.23 -11.53
N ILE A 248 11.66 8.96 -10.88
CA ILE A 248 11.93 9.62 -9.60
C ILE A 248 11.06 8.97 -8.55
N GLY A 249 11.68 8.42 -7.51
CA GLY A 249 10.99 7.79 -6.39
C GLY A 249 10.14 8.77 -5.61
N LEU A 250 9.02 8.31 -5.10
CA LEU A 250 8.06 9.03 -4.26
C LEU A 250 7.81 8.23 -2.98
N ASN A 251 7.38 8.91 -1.93
CA ASN A 251 6.97 8.32 -0.66
C ASN A 251 8.02 7.35 -0.07
N TYR A 252 7.74 6.06 -0.15
CA TYR A 252 8.63 5.01 0.32
C TYR A 252 9.95 4.93 -0.46
N PHE A 253 9.92 5.27 -1.75
CA PHE A 253 11.09 5.25 -2.62
C PHE A 253 11.73 6.62 -2.71
N LYS A 254 13.04 6.67 -2.71
CA LYS A 254 13.83 7.90 -2.88
C LYS A 254 14.82 7.77 -4.02
N ASP A 255 15.42 8.91 -4.39
CA ASP A 255 16.37 9.00 -5.48
C ASP A 255 15.76 8.83 -6.88
N SER A 256 16.58 8.68 -7.90
CA SER A 256 16.10 8.58 -9.28
C SER A 256 17.01 7.72 -10.16
N ASN A 257 16.39 7.12 -11.18
CA ASN A 257 17.09 6.48 -12.29
C ASN A 257 16.86 7.23 -13.59
N THR A 258 17.87 7.19 -14.49
CA THR A 258 17.81 7.81 -15.81
C THR A 258 17.96 6.75 -16.88
N TYR A 259 16.99 6.71 -17.79
CA TYR A 259 16.97 5.83 -18.95
C TYR A 259 17.04 6.64 -20.25
N LYS A 260 17.43 6.01 -21.34
CA LYS A 260 17.57 6.66 -22.66
C LYS A 260 16.54 6.11 -23.62
N MET A 261 15.93 7.01 -24.39
CA MET A 261 15.02 6.68 -25.51
C MET A 261 15.56 7.32 -26.78
N LYS A 262 15.65 6.57 -27.88
CA LYS A 262 16.12 7.09 -29.17
C LYS A 262 14.92 7.56 -30.00
N ILE A 263 14.93 8.82 -30.43
CA ILE A 263 13.95 9.38 -31.36
C ILE A 263 14.60 9.38 -32.75
N ILE A 264 14.01 8.64 -33.68
CA ILE A 264 14.49 8.50 -35.05
C ILE A 264 13.64 9.30 -36.04
N PRO A 265 14.17 9.67 -37.23
CA PRO A 265 13.40 10.32 -38.27
C PRO A 265 12.20 9.49 -38.70
N ALA A 266 11.10 10.15 -39.06
CA ALA A 266 9.98 9.52 -39.76
C ALA A 266 10.44 9.10 -41.17
N LYS A 267 10.00 7.93 -41.61
CA LYS A 267 10.23 7.52 -43.00
C LYS A 267 9.36 8.37 -43.91
N THR A 268 9.96 9.16 -44.80
CA THR A 268 9.25 9.94 -45.83
C THR A 268 9.07 9.07 -47.06
N LYS A 269 7.82 8.85 -47.48
CA LYS A 269 7.52 8.31 -48.83
C LYS A 269 7.55 9.49 -49.80
N ILE A 270 8.53 9.52 -50.68
CA ILE A 270 8.52 10.46 -51.81
C ILE A 270 7.63 9.87 -52.87
N THR A 271 6.43 10.43 -53.04
CA THR A 271 5.58 10.15 -54.19
C THR A 271 6.09 11.01 -55.34
N LYS A 272 6.66 10.39 -56.37
CA LYS A 272 6.93 11.11 -57.63
C LYS A 272 5.63 11.62 -58.20
N LYS A 273 5.41 12.94 -58.26
CA LYS A 273 4.41 13.50 -59.13
C LYS A 273 4.81 13.19 -60.57
N LYS A 274 4.02 12.46 -61.30
CA LYS A 274 4.14 12.42 -62.78
C LYS A 274 3.92 13.85 -63.28
N ALA A 275 4.87 14.33 -64.11
CA ALA A 275 4.73 15.53 -64.88
C ALA A 275 3.68 15.31 -65.96
#